data_e8fdddb24ee63b6081d177ad8c016900
#
_entry.id   e8fdddb24ee63b6081d177ad8c016900
#
_cell.length_a   1.000
_cell.length_b   1.000
_cell.length_c   1.000
_cell.angle_alpha   90.00
_cell.angle_beta   90.00
_cell.angle_gamma   90.00
#
_symmetry.space_group_name_H-M   'P 1'
#
loop_
_entity.id
_entity.type
_entity.pdbx_description
1 polymer ?
#
loop_
_entity_poly.entity_id
_entity_poly.type
_entity_poly.pdbx_seq_one_letter_code
_entity_poly.pdbx_strand_id
1 'polypeptide(L)'
;MASQLLKIHPLDNVIVALRDIPAGSSAEWDGRQYYLPYGVSAKHKFVTENIDTGGAIIMYGVLVGRAKQPIQLGEPITTFNMKHDSQAYSTANRQPYSYTQPDVSKWANRTFNGYHRADGRVGTYNYWLVVPLVFCENRNVLIMKDAFERELGYAQTDMYRDHVRDFLSLYQKGDIDQIRGYEAAMIEENTTKVMQRPFVNVDGVKFLTHEGGCGGTRTDANTLCELFAAYAVHPNVAGITVLSLGCQNSELKTLEDGIRRRDPNFNKPFYAFEHQKGTEYSLMSGAIKETFLGLTQINQFERAAAPLSKLSVGLKCGGSDGFSGISANPVLGHLSDLVVGLKGQTLLAEFPELHGVEQELLNRCVTEEKAAKFEKLMRDYSGKADAVGSAFAFNPSPGNIKDGLITDAIKSAGAAKKGGTAFISDVLNYTERCTESGLQLV
;
A
#
# COMPACT_ATOMS: atom_id res chain seq x y z
N MET A 1 20.67 -26.57 12.03
CA MET A 1 19.22 -26.46 12.27
C MET A 1 18.82 -25.01 12.04
N ALA A 2 17.66 -24.71 11.46
CA ALA A 2 17.18 -23.34 11.36
C ALA A 2 16.97 -22.77 12.76
N SER A 3 17.34 -21.51 12.98
CA SER A 3 17.16 -20.83 14.27
C SER A 3 15.67 -20.84 14.64
N GLN A 4 15.37 -21.08 15.92
CA GLN A 4 14.00 -21.01 16.44
C GLN A 4 13.64 -19.59 16.91
N LEU A 5 14.64 -18.75 17.08
CA LEU A 5 14.55 -17.43 17.68
C LEU A 5 15.16 -16.39 16.76
N LEU A 6 14.68 -15.14 16.89
CA LEU A 6 15.22 -13.98 16.21
C LEU A 6 15.20 -12.76 17.13
N LYS A 7 16.37 -12.18 17.40
CA LYS A 7 16.50 -10.83 17.94
C LYS A 7 16.70 -9.86 16.77
N ILE A 8 15.84 -8.85 16.64
CA ILE A 8 15.78 -8.02 15.43
C ILE A 8 16.82 -6.90 15.48
N HIS A 9 17.02 -6.30 16.65
CA HIS A 9 17.94 -5.19 16.82
C HIS A 9 18.80 -5.42 18.09
N PRO A 10 20.08 -5.02 18.10
CA PRO A 10 20.96 -5.23 19.28
C PRO A 10 20.41 -4.66 20.59
N LEU A 11 19.67 -3.55 20.54
CA LEU A 11 19.05 -2.90 21.70
C LEU A 11 17.77 -3.57 22.20
N ASP A 12 17.22 -4.53 21.45
CA ASP A 12 15.96 -5.18 21.85
C ASP A 12 16.15 -5.95 23.15
N ASN A 13 15.19 -5.85 24.05
CA ASN A 13 15.09 -6.68 25.26
C ASN A 13 14.00 -7.74 25.14
N VAL A 14 13.57 -8.02 23.90
CA VAL A 14 12.69 -9.12 23.54
C VAL A 14 13.26 -9.92 22.37
N ILE A 15 12.91 -11.20 22.31
CA ILE A 15 13.24 -12.12 21.21
C ILE A 15 11.94 -12.68 20.63
N VAL A 16 11.88 -12.81 19.31
CA VAL A 16 10.74 -13.37 18.57
C VAL A 16 10.89 -14.88 18.43
N ALA A 17 9.86 -15.64 18.75
CA ALA A 17 9.76 -17.06 18.43
C ALA A 17 9.35 -17.25 16.96
N LEU A 18 10.16 -17.96 16.19
CA LEU A 18 9.88 -18.25 14.76
C LEU A 18 8.99 -19.49 14.58
N ARG A 19 8.78 -20.25 15.65
CA ARG A 19 7.88 -21.40 15.74
C ARG A 19 7.35 -21.52 17.17
N ASP A 20 6.34 -22.35 17.37
CA ASP A 20 5.81 -22.62 18.70
C ASP A 20 6.90 -23.26 19.58
N ILE A 21 7.04 -22.76 20.80
CA ILE A 21 7.97 -23.24 21.80
C ILE A 21 7.15 -23.66 23.02
N PRO A 22 7.20 -24.94 23.44
CA PRO A 22 6.44 -25.43 24.57
C PRO A 22 6.86 -24.81 25.92
N ALA A 23 5.93 -24.70 26.87
CA ALA A 23 6.23 -24.31 28.23
C ALA A 23 7.24 -25.27 28.88
N GLY A 24 8.12 -24.74 29.74
CA GLY A 24 9.14 -25.51 30.45
C GLY A 24 10.30 -25.95 29.59
N SER A 25 10.40 -25.47 28.33
CA SER A 25 11.52 -25.76 27.44
C SER A 25 12.58 -24.66 27.47
N SER A 26 13.75 -24.97 26.91
CA SER A 26 14.81 -23.97 26.69
C SER A 26 15.07 -23.75 25.22
N ALA A 27 15.39 -22.52 24.84
CA ALA A 27 15.75 -22.14 23.49
C ALA A 27 17.04 -21.33 23.50
N GLU A 28 17.84 -21.44 22.44
CA GLU A 28 19.14 -20.79 22.34
C GLU A 28 19.16 -19.67 21.32
N TRP A 29 19.77 -18.55 21.72
CA TRP A 29 20.07 -17.44 20.83
C TRP A 29 21.46 -16.87 21.18
N ASP A 30 22.32 -16.77 20.18
CA ASP A 30 23.68 -16.19 20.31
C ASP A 30 24.48 -16.76 21.47
N GLY A 31 24.48 -18.10 21.61
CA GLY A 31 25.20 -18.83 22.66
C GLY A 31 24.57 -18.75 24.06
N ARG A 32 23.47 -18.03 24.23
CA ARG A 32 22.75 -17.93 25.51
C ARG A 32 21.50 -18.78 25.50
N GLN A 33 21.32 -19.58 26.57
CA GLN A 33 20.10 -20.37 26.80
C GLN A 33 19.06 -19.54 27.54
N TYR A 34 17.82 -19.59 27.06
CA TYR A 34 16.64 -18.97 27.67
C TYR A 34 15.67 -20.06 28.09
N TYR A 35 15.41 -20.17 29.38
CA TYR A 35 14.32 -21.02 29.90
C TYR A 35 13.00 -20.29 29.77
N LEU A 36 11.99 -20.95 29.19
CA LEU A 36 10.67 -20.40 28.90
C LEU A 36 9.64 -21.06 29.82
N PRO A 37 9.30 -20.41 30.94
CA PRO A 37 8.34 -21.00 31.90
C PRO A 37 6.93 -21.17 31.31
N TYR A 38 6.59 -20.37 30.32
CA TYR A 38 5.33 -20.42 29.58
C TYR A 38 5.56 -20.72 28.11
N GLY A 39 4.55 -21.33 27.44
CA GLY A 39 4.60 -21.53 26.02
C GLY A 39 4.64 -20.20 25.24
N VAL A 40 5.44 -20.13 24.21
CA VAL A 40 5.55 -18.97 23.32
C VAL A 40 5.17 -19.40 21.90
N SER A 41 4.04 -18.93 21.42
CA SER A 41 3.59 -19.24 20.05
C SER A 41 4.49 -18.57 19.02
N ALA A 42 4.53 -19.13 17.81
CA ALA A 42 5.20 -18.50 16.67
C ALA A 42 4.75 -17.05 16.52
N LYS A 43 5.69 -16.17 16.14
CA LYS A 43 5.50 -14.71 16.00
C LYS A 43 5.38 -13.94 17.33
N HIS A 44 5.12 -14.62 18.46
CA HIS A 44 5.13 -13.98 19.78
C HIS A 44 6.54 -13.77 20.28
N LYS A 45 6.67 -12.96 21.34
CA LYS A 45 7.95 -12.50 21.87
C LYS A 45 8.02 -12.78 23.36
N PHE A 46 9.22 -13.02 23.86
CA PHE A 46 9.51 -13.12 25.30
C PHE A 46 10.66 -12.18 25.67
N VAL A 47 10.71 -11.77 26.94
CA VAL A 47 11.74 -10.84 27.42
C VAL A 47 13.09 -11.55 27.70
N THR A 48 14.19 -10.84 27.42
CA THR A 48 15.57 -11.36 27.59
C THR A 48 16.19 -10.99 28.92
N GLU A 49 15.48 -10.26 29.77
CA GLU A 49 15.85 -9.80 31.09
C GLU A 49 14.62 -9.58 31.96
N ASN A 50 14.79 -9.43 33.26
CA ASN A 50 13.69 -9.06 34.14
C ASN A 50 13.33 -7.60 33.90
N ILE A 51 12.04 -7.31 33.77
CA ILE A 51 11.52 -5.95 33.57
C ILE A 51 10.59 -5.61 34.72
N ASP A 52 10.91 -4.58 35.48
CA ASP A 52 10.06 -4.08 36.56
C ASP A 52 8.80 -3.36 36.02
N THR A 53 7.80 -3.19 36.89
CA THR A 53 6.60 -2.41 36.57
C THR A 53 6.98 -1.01 36.07
N GLY A 54 6.45 -0.59 34.91
CA GLY A 54 6.77 0.66 34.23
C GLY A 54 8.05 0.58 33.39
N GLY A 55 8.81 -0.51 33.45
CA GLY A 55 10.03 -0.72 32.67
C GLY A 55 9.75 -0.75 31.16
N ALA A 56 10.72 -0.28 30.39
CA ALA A 56 10.62 -0.15 28.93
C ALA A 56 10.74 -1.51 28.22
N ILE A 57 9.89 -1.74 27.24
CA ILE A 57 9.98 -2.87 26.32
C ILE A 57 10.46 -2.32 24.97
N ILE A 58 11.63 -2.81 24.54
CA ILE A 58 12.32 -2.33 23.35
C ILE A 58 12.27 -3.43 22.28
N MET A 59 11.80 -3.07 21.07
CA MET A 59 11.81 -3.92 19.89
C MET A 59 12.10 -3.08 18.65
N TYR A 60 12.81 -3.62 17.68
CA TYR A 60 13.31 -2.88 16.51
C TYR A 60 14.23 -1.69 16.86
N GLY A 61 14.77 -1.69 18.08
CA GLY A 61 15.58 -0.59 18.62
C GLY A 61 14.78 0.59 19.18
N VAL A 62 13.45 0.51 19.24
CA VAL A 62 12.57 1.59 19.71
C VAL A 62 11.69 1.13 20.87
N LEU A 63 11.19 2.08 21.65
CA LEU A 63 10.21 1.81 22.71
C LEU A 63 8.87 1.39 22.08
N VAL A 64 8.41 0.20 22.43
CA VAL A 64 7.16 -0.35 21.92
C VAL A 64 6.08 -0.55 22.98
N GLY A 65 6.42 -0.29 24.23
CA GLY A 65 5.51 -0.38 25.36
C GLY A 65 6.21 -0.41 26.70
N ARG A 66 5.41 -0.44 27.78
CA ARG A 66 5.89 -0.58 29.15
C ARG A 66 5.19 -1.71 29.87
N ALA A 67 5.95 -2.34 30.77
CA ALA A 67 5.42 -3.38 31.63
C ALA A 67 4.33 -2.84 32.58
N LYS A 68 3.17 -3.51 32.67
CA LYS A 68 2.09 -3.21 33.62
C LYS A 68 2.37 -3.81 35.00
N GLN A 69 3.16 -4.87 35.02
CA GLN A 69 3.57 -5.64 36.20
C GLN A 69 4.98 -6.18 35.94
N PRO A 70 5.70 -6.68 36.94
CA PRO A 70 7.00 -7.30 36.70
C PRO A 70 6.89 -8.44 35.70
N ILE A 71 7.81 -8.49 34.73
CA ILE A 71 7.92 -9.56 33.73
C ILE A 71 9.27 -10.23 33.91
N GLN A 72 9.28 -11.54 34.16
CA GLN A 72 10.50 -12.29 34.41
C GLN A 72 11.18 -12.73 33.11
N LEU A 73 12.50 -12.88 33.16
CA LEU A 73 13.30 -13.44 32.05
C LEU A 73 12.61 -14.71 31.48
N GLY A 74 12.40 -14.73 30.17
CA GLY A 74 11.76 -15.84 29.46
C GLY A 74 10.23 -15.80 29.44
N GLU A 75 9.59 -14.86 30.13
CA GLU A 75 8.13 -14.70 30.06
C GLU A 75 7.70 -14.04 28.74
N PRO A 76 6.60 -14.51 28.11
CA PRO A 76 6.05 -13.87 26.93
C PRO A 76 5.45 -12.50 27.25
N ILE A 77 5.66 -11.53 26.35
CA ILE A 77 4.92 -10.26 26.41
C ILE A 77 3.52 -10.44 25.81
N THR A 78 2.53 -9.86 26.47
CA THR A 78 1.11 -9.98 26.14
C THR A 78 0.39 -8.66 26.46
N THR A 79 -0.85 -8.50 26.02
CA THR A 79 -1.70 -7.36 26.40
C THR A 79 -2.02 -7.31 27.92
N PHE A 80 -1.80 -8.40 28.66
CA PHE A 80 -2.03 -8.46 30.11
C PHE A 80 -0.86 -7.84 30.88
N ASN A 81 0.39 -8.08 30.46
CA ASN A 81 1.58 -7.65 31.19
C ASN A 81 2.27 -6.43 30.58
N MET A 82 1.87 -5.98 29.37
CA MET A 82 2.37 -4.72 28.79
C MET A 82 1.22 -3.81 28.32
N LYS A 83 1.51 -2.52 28.28
CA LYS A 83 0.68 -1.48 27.63
C LYS A 83 1.46 -0.80 26.52
N HIS A 84 0.72 -0.28 25.53
CA HIS A 84 1.31 0.57 24.53
C HIS A 84 1.99 1.79 25.18
N ASP A 85 3.19 2.08 24.75
CA ASP A 85 3.88 3.34 24.96
C ASP A 85 4.88 3.53 23.82
N SER A 86 5.13 4.77 23.47
CA SER A 86 6.05 5.15 22.41
C SER A 86 6.86 6.39 22.83
N GLN A 87 7.96 6.61 22.18
CA GLN A 87 8.76 7.80 22.42
C GLN A 87 8.01 9.05 21.96
N ALA A 88 7.93 10.05 22.83
CA ALA A 88 7.46 11.37 22.43
C ALA A 88 8.34 11.94 21.31
N TYR A 89 7.72 12.48 20.28
CA TYR A 89 8.43 12.96 19.10
C TYR A 89 8.31 14.48 18.94
N SER A 90 9.38 15.08 18.44
CA SER A 90 9.43 16.51 18.08
C SER A 90 10.61 16.75 17.13
N THR A 91 10.45 17.69 16.24
CA THR A 91 11.55 18.22 15.42
C THR A 91 12.69 18.77 16.29
N ALA A 92 12.38 19.36 17.46
CA ALA A 92 13.40 19.84 18.40
C ALA A 92 14.28 18.72 18.98
N ASN A 93 13.81 17.48 18.97
CA ASN A 93 14.53 16.32 19.52
C ASN A 93 15.28 15.53 18.44
N ARG A 94 15.41 16.06 17.22
CA ARG A 94 16.13 15.38 16.15
C ARG A 94 17.58 15.09 16.52
N GLN A 95 18.00 13.85 16.23
CA GLN A 95 19.37 13.40 16.44
C GLN A 95 20.07 13.23 15.07
N PRO A 96 21.40 13.38 15.03
CA PRO A 96 22.15 13.07 13.82
C PRO A 96 21.88 11.64 13.36
N TYR A 97 21.58 11.48 12.08
CA TYR A 97 21.35 10.19 11.45
C TYR A 97 22.42 9.92 10.41
N SER A 98 22.90 8.69 10.34
CA SER A 98 23.86 8.25 9.33
C SER A 98 23.26 7.16 8.46
N TYR A 99 23.46 7.27 7.17
CA TYR A 99 23.02 6.30 6.18
C TYR A 99 24.22 5.76 5.40
N THR A 100 24.32 4.45 5.31
CA THR A 100 25.30 3.79 4.44
C THR A 100 24.59 3.26 3.22
N GLN A 101 24.80 3.93 2.09
CA GLN A 101 24.21 3.51 0.83
C GLN A 101 24.74 2.14 0.42
N PRO A 102 23.87 1.18 0.04
CA PRO A 102 24.32 -0.11 -0.47
C PRO A 102 25.07 0.07 -1.81
N ASP A 103 25.99 -0.84 -2.09
CA ASP A 103 26.64 -0.87 -3.40
C ASP A 103 25.65 -1.29 -4.49
N VAL A 104 25.38 -0.37 -5.39
CA VAL A 104 24.47 -0.55 -6.53
C VAL A 104 25.22 -0.64 -7.88
N SER A 105 26.54 -0.69 -7.87
CA SER A 105 27.39 -0.72 -9.08
C SER A 105 26.97 -1.80 -10.08
N LYS A 106 26.59 -2.98 -9.57
CA LYS A 106 26.08 -4.13 -10.32
C LYS A 106 24.86 -3.80 -11.20
N TRP A 107 24.05 -2.82 -10.81
CA TRP A 107 22.81 -2.45 -11.51
C TRP A 107 22.86 -1.06 -12.15
N ALA A 108 23.94 -0.29 -11.97
CA ALA A 108 24.03 1.10 -12.40
C ALA A 108 23.74 1.33 -13.90
N ASN A 109 24.14 0.35 -14.74
CA ASN A 109 23.94 0.42 -16.19
C ASN A 109 22.75 -0.45 -16.68
N ARG A 110 21.96 -1.01 -15.77
CA ARG A 110 20.79 -1.78 -16.16
C ARG A 110 19.62 -0.87 -16.48
N THR A 111 18.79 -1.33 -17.41
CA THR A 111 17.57 -0.65 -17.85
C THR A 111 16.36 -1.55 -17.67
N PHE A 112 15.18 -0.93 -17.65
CA PHE A 112 13.91 -1.61 -17.82
C PHE A 112 13.20 -1.08 -19.06
N ASN A 113 12.30 -1.87 -19.64
CA ASN A 113 11.50 -1.44 -20.78
C ASN A 113 10.21 -0.76 -20.26
N GLY A 114 10.07 0.54 -20.56
CA GLY A 114 8.94 1.35 -20.13
C GLY A 114 8.42 2.29 -21.21
N TYR A 115 7.29 2.90 -20.94
CA TYR A 115 6.62 3.86 -21.82
C TYR A 115 7.09 5.27 -21.50
N HIS A 116 7.85 5.88 -22.39
CA HIS A 116 8.31 7.25 -22.24
C HIS A 116 7.18 8.24 -22.46
N ARG A 117 6.97 9.15 -21.51
CA ARG A 117 5.93 10.19 -21.57
C ARG A 117 6.52 11.54 -21.92
N ALA A 118 5.69 12.43 -22.47
CA ALA A 118 6.12 13.76 -22.90
C ALA A 118 6.73 14.61 -21.77
N ASP A 119 6.33 14.38 -20.52
CA ASP A 119 6.87 15.05 -19.34
C ASP A 119 8.21 14.46 -18.82
N GLY A 120 8.83 13.55 -19.56
CA GLY A 120 10.10 12.91 -19.25
C GLY A 120 10.03 11.79 -18.20
N ARG A 121 8.83 11.46 -17.69
CA ARG A 121 8.62 10.28 -16.84
C ARG A 121 8.47 9.02 -17.67
N VAL A 122 8.63 7.87 -17.03
CA VAL A 122 8.51 6.56 -17.68
C VAL A 122 7.50 5.72 -16.94
N GLY A 123 6.48 5.26 -17.65
CA GLY A 123 5.50 4.32 -17.12
C GLY A 123 5.98 2.88 -17.27
N THR A 124 5.74 2.05 -16.28
CA THR A 124 5.91 0.59 -16.37
C THR A 124 4.72 -0.09 -17.04
N TYR A 125 3.60 0.63 -17.15
CA TYR A 125 2.36 0.19 -17.78
C TYR A 125 1.81 1.26 -18.72
N ASN A 126 0.87 0.84 -19.58
CA ASN A 126 0.16 1.66 -20.55
C ASN A 126 -1.35 1.42 -20.39
N TYR A 127 -1.94 1.98 -19.31
CA TYR A 127 -3.35 1.80 -18.98
C TYR A 127 -4.22 2.89 -19.58
N TRP A 128 -5.44 2.51 -19.95
CA TRP A 128 -6.55 3.45 -20.09
C TRP A 128 -7.33 3.50 -18.77
N LEU A 129 -7.74 4.69 -18.36
CA LEU A 129 -8.48 4.91 -17.12
C LEU A 129 -9.93 5.34 -17.42
N VAL A 130 -10.91 4.75 -16.74
CA VAL A 130 -12.30 5.15 -16.77
C VAL A 130 -12.73 5.51 -15.35
N VAL A 131 -13.19 6.75 -15.14
CA VAL A 131 -13.56 7.26 -13.82
C VAL A 131 -14.89 7.98 -13.84
N PRO A 132 -15.71 7.84 -12.78
CA PRO A 132 -16.88 8.67 -12.57
C PRO A 132 -16.49 9.89 -11.73
N LEU A 133 -17.06 11.05 -11.99
CA LEU A 133 -16.95 12.21 -11.09
C LEU A 133 -17.90 12.13 -9.90
N VAL A 134 -18.91 11.26 -9.97
CA VAL A 134 -19.90 11.07 -8.92
C VAL A 134 -20.30 9.61 -8.85
N PHE A 135 -20.54 9.11 -7.64
CA PHE A 135 -20.88 7.70 -7.40
C PHE A 135 -22.13 7.23 -8.18
N CYS A 136 -23.04 8.14 -8.57
CA CYS A 136 -24.19 7.81 -9.41
C CYS A 136 -23.78 7.18 -10.75
N GLU A 137 -22.58 7.51 -11.25
CA GLU A 137 -22.03 6.97 -12.50
C GLU A 137 -21.33 5.60 -12.32
N ASN A 138 -21.18 5.10 -11.09
CA ASN A 138 -20.53 3.81 -10.84
C ASN A 138 -21.17 2.67 -11.65
N ARG A 139 -22.51 2.66 -11.77
CA ARG A 139 -23.22 1.65 -12.58
C ARG A 139 -22.73 1.68 -14.03
N ASN A 140 -22.61 2.85 -14.63
CA ASN A 140 -22.17 3.03 -16.00
C ASN A 140 -20.71 2.65 -16.20
N VAL A 141 -19.84 2.99 -15.24
CA VAL A 141 -18.44 2.52 -15.21
C VAL A 141 -18.38 0.99 -15.20
N LEU A 142 -19.22 0.33 -14.38
CA LEU A 142 -19.24 -1.14 -14.29
C LEU A 142 -19.82 -1.80 -15.57
N ILE A 143 -20.77 -1.17 -16.24
CA ILE A 143 -21.26 -1.63 -17.55
C ILE A 143 -20.13 -1.56 -18.59
N MET A 144 -19.41 -0.45 -18.64
CA MET A 144 -18.24 -0.32 -19.52
C MET A 144 -17.18 -1.35 -19.17
N LYS A 145 -16.90 -1.57 -17.88
CA LYS A 145 -15.95 -2.57 -17.42
C LYS A 145 -16.29 -3.96 -17.95
N ASP A 146 -17.52 -4.41 -17.75
CA ASP A 146 -17.96 -5.73 -18.22
C ASP A 146 -17.78 -5.88 -19.74
N ALA A 147 -18.18 -4.85 -20.51
CA ALA A 147 -18.06 -4.87 -21.96
C ALA A 147 -16.59 -4.92 -22.42
N PHE A 148 -15.72 -4.03 -21.92
CA PHE A 148 -14.33 -3.93 -22.35
C PHE A 148 -13.48 -5.11 -21.88
N GLU A 149 -13.65 -5.55 -20.62
CA GLU A 149 -12.84 -6.65 -20.09
C GLU A 149 -13.13 -7.97 -20.81
N ARG A 150 -14.39 -8.25 -21.13
CA ARG A 150 -14.78 -9.48 -21.83
C ARG A 150 -14.35 -9.47 -23.29
N GLU A 151 -14.66 -8.41 -24.01
CA GLU A 151 -14.45 -8.39 -25.46
C GLU A 151 -13.00 -8.16 -25.86
N LEU A 152 -12.19 -7.53 -24.99
CA LEU A 152 -10.79 -7.23 -25.27
C LEU A 152 -9.79 -8.18 -24.58
N GLY A 153 -10.29 -9.21 -23.90
CA GLY A 153 -9.43 -10.21 -23.24
C GLY A 153 -8.66 -9.69 -22.02
N TYR A 154 -9.15 -8.64 -21.35
CA TYR A 154 -8.60 -8.13 -20.12
C TYR A 154 -9.28 -8.70 -18.87
N ALA A 155 -10.39 -9.44 -19.03
CA ALA A 155 -11.05 -10.11 -17.93
C ALA A 155 -10.08 -11.09 -17.26
N GLN A 156 -10.03 -11.04 -15.94
CA GLN A 156 -9.37 -12.09 -15.16
C GLN A 156 -10.18 -13.37 -15.26
N THR A 157 -9.51 -14.51 -15.11
CA THR A 157 -10.19 -15.81 -15.04
C THR A 157 -11.17 -15.78 -13.88
N ASP A 158 -12.43 -15.92 -14.17
CA ASP A 158 -13.49 -15.91 -13.18
C ASP A 158 -13.78 -17.33 -12.70
N MET A 159 -12.83 -17.89 -11.91
CA MET A 159 -12.96 -19.23 -11.32
C MET A 159 -14.26 -19.39 -10.54
N TYR A 160 -14.71 -18.32 -9.88
CA TYR A 160 -15.95 -18.37 -9.10
C TYR A 160 -17.19 -18.44 -9.99
N ARG A 161 -17.14 -17.85 -11.18
CA ARG A 161 -18.20 -18.01 -12.20
C ARG A 161 -18.26 -19.44 -12.69
N ASP A 162 -17.13 -20.09 -12.88
CA ASP A 162 -17.06 -21.50 -13.27
C ASP A 162 -17.65 -22.39 -12.18
N HIS A 163 -17.35 -22.14 -10.89
CA HIS A 163 -18.01 -22.83 -9.78
C HIS A 163 -19.53 -22.67 -9.81
N VAL A 164 -20.05 -21.44 -10.04
CA VAL A 164 -21.52 -21.22 -10.15
C VAL A 164 -22.10 -21.96 -11.36
N ARG A 165 -21.37 -22.03 -12.47
CA ARG A 165 -21.78 -22.78 -13.66
C ARG A 165 -21.85 -24.28 -13.38
N ASP A 166 -20.85 -24.81 -12.68
CA ASP A 166 -20.81 -26.21 -12.27
C ASP A 166 -21.97 -26.53 -11.31
N PHE A 167 -22.23 -25.68 -10.33
CA PHE A 167 -23.37 -25.83 -9.41
C PHE A 167 -24.71 -25.78 -10.16
N LEU A 168 -24.85 -24.89 -11.14
CA LEU A 168 -26.05 -24.83 -11.96
C LEU A 168 -26.25 -26.13 -12.76
N SER A 169 -25.16 -26.65 -13.32
CA SER A 169 -25.21 -27.94 -14.04
C SER A 169 -25.61 -29.11 -13.15
N LEU A 170 -25.06 -29.19 -11.93
CA LEU A 170 -25.42 -30.20 -10.92
C LEU A 170 -26.88 -30.05 -10.47
N TYR A 171 -27.31 -28.82 -10.21
CA TYR A 171 -28.71 -28.53 -9.87
C TYR A 171 -29.69 -28.99 -10.95
N GLN A 172 -29.40 -28.69 -12.23
CA GLN A 172 -30.23 -29.11 -13.37
C GLN A 172 -30.32 -30.63 -13.52
N LYS A 173 -29.30 -31.36 -13.05
CA LYS A 173 -29.29 -32.83 -13.00
C LYS A 173 -29.98 -33.41 -11.77
N GLY A 174 -30.40 -32.57 -10.82
CA GLY A 174 -30.98 -32.98 -9.55
C GLY A 174 -29.97 -33.47 -8.50
N ASP A 175 -28.69 -33.20 -8.69
CA ASP A 175 -27.57 -33.75 -7.92
C ASP A 175 -27.12 -32.80 -6.78
N ILE A 176 -28.03 -32.50 -5.89
CA ILE A 176 -27.80 -31.55 -4.77
C ILE A 176 -26.72 -32.06 -3.82
N ASP A 177 -26.59 -33.36 -3.64
CA ASP A 177 -25.61 -33.93 -2.73
C ASP A 177 -24.17 -33.76 -3.25
N GLN A 178 -23.96 -33.74 -4.54
CA GLN A 178 -22.66 -33.37 -5.12
C GLN A 178 -22.33 -31.88 -4.89
N ILE A 179 -23.31 -31.00 -4.89
CA ILE A 179 -23.09 -29.60 -4.52
C ILE A 179 -22.67 -29.46 -3.06
N ARG A 180 -23.29 -30.23 -2.14
CA ARG A 180 -22.94 -30.23 -0.70
C ARG A 180 -21.54 -30.79 -0.44
N GLY A 181 -21.12 -31.76 -1.21
CA GLY A 181 -19.79 -32.39 -1.13
C GLY A 181 -18.73 -31.73 -2.02
N TYR A 182 -19.06 -30.61 -2.66
CA TYR A 182 -18.12 -29.96 -3.58
C TYR A 182 -16.93 -29.39 -2.81
N GLU A 183 -15.75 -29.94 -3.07
CA GLU A 183 -14.47 -29.35 -2.66
C GLU A 183 -13.86 -28.66 -3.86
N ALA A 184 -13.58 -27.36 -3.72
CA ALA A 184 -12.91 -26.60 -4.75
C ALA A 184 -11.50 -27.19 -4.98
N ALA A 185 -11.29 -27.84 -6.10
CA ALA A 185 -9.95 -28.24 -6.50
C ALA A 185 -9.09 -26.97 -6.66
N MET A 186 -7.87 -26.98 -6.13
CA MET A 186 -6.90 -25.93 -6.47
C MET A 186 -6.71 -25.98 -7.99
N ILE A 187 -7.11 -24.88 -8.66
CA ILE A 187 -7.00 -24.80 -10.11
C ILE A 187 -5.51 -24.70 -10.44
N GLU A 188 -5.00 -25.70 -11.15
CA GLU A 188 -3.72 -25.52 -11.84
C GLU A 188 -3.87 -24.37 -12.84
N GLU A 189 -2.99 -23.39 -12.77
CA GLU A 189 -2.99 -22.16 -13.59
C GLU A 189 -3.02 -22.39 -15.12
N ASN A 190 -3.01 -23.63 -15.57
CA ASN A 190 -2.77 -24.01 -16.96
C ASN A 190 -4.01 -24.14 -17.86
N THR A 191 -5.22 -23.86 -17.39
CA THR A 191 -6.45 -24.04 -18.20
C THR A 191 -7.09 -22.77 -18.74
N THR A 192 -6.48 -21.61 -18.52
CA THR A 192 -7.00 -20.36 -19.08
C THR A 192 -6.70 -20.26 -20.56
N LYS A 193 -7.71 -20.35 -21.41
CA LYS A 193 -7.63 -19.80 -22.77
C LYS A 193 -7.36 -18.32 -22.63
N VAL A 194 -6.08 -17.90 -22.73
CA VAL A 194 -5.72 -16.50 -22.82
C VAL A 194 -6.33 -15.98 -24.12
N MET A 195 -7.41 -15.21 -24.00
CA MET A 195 -7.94 -14.48 -25.16
C MET A 195 -6.83 -13.59 -25.71
N GLN A 196 -6.56 -13.70 -27.00
CA GLN A 196 -5.56 -12.86 -27.64
C GLN A 196 -6.02 -11.40 -27.56
N ARG A 197 -5.25 -10.56 -26.85
CA ARG A 197 -5.53 -9.14 -26.69
C ARG A 197 -5.32 -8.41 -28.01
N PRO A 198 -6.33 -7.71 -28.54
CA PRO A 198 -6.19 -7.00 -29.81
C PRO A 198 -5.22 -5.81 -29.71
N PHE A 199 -5.06 -5.22 -28.51
CA PHE A 199 -4.17 -4.09 -28.23
C PHE A 199 -2.92 -4.58 -27.48
N VAL A 200 -1.90 -4.98 -28.24
CA VAL A 200 -0.68 -5.61 -27.68
C VAL A 200 0.15 -4.68 -26.78
N ASN A 201 0.07 -3.35 -27.02
CA ASN A 201 0.78 -2.35 -26.25
C ASN A 201 -0.08 -1.68 -25.18
N VAL A 202 -1.32 -2.14 -24.97
CA VAL A 202 -2.19 -1.67 -23.89
C VAL A 202 -2.23 -2.72 -22.80
N ASP A 203 -1.76 -2.37 -21.61
CA ASP A 203 -1.68 -3.30 -20.47
C ASP A 203 -3.06 -3.53 -19.82
N GLY A 204 -4.05 -2.72 -20.13
CA GLY A 204 -5.43 -2.89 -19.70
C GLY A 204 -6.22 -1.60 -19.59
N VAL A 205 -7.51 -1.76 -19.34
CA VAL A 205 -8.42 -0.65 -18.99
C VAL A 205 -8.71 -0.75 -17.50
N LYS A 206 -8.53 0.35 -16.76
CA LYS A 206 -8.78 0.44 -15.33
C LYS A 206 -10.04 1.23 -15.07
N PHE A 207 -10.96 0.62 -14.33
CA PHE A 207 -12.27 1.20 -13.99
C PHE A 207 -12.26 1.48 -12.49
N LEU A 208 -12.37 2.74 -12.11
CA LEU A 208 -12.45 3.17 -10.71
C LEU A 208 -13.89 3.47 -10.35
N THR A 209 -14.27 3.12 -9.13
CA THR A 209 -15.56 3.48 -8.53
C THR A 209 -15.29 4.10 -7.15
N HIS A 210 -16.23 4.90 -6.65
CA HIS A 210 -16.15 5.55 -5.35
C HIS A 210 -17.54 5.93 -4.82
N GLU A 211 -17.61 6.35 -3.55
CA GLU A 211 -18.88 6.72 -2.89
C GLU A 211 -19.05 8.25 -2.70
N GLY A 212 -18.25 9.06 -3.40
CA GLY A 212 -18.23 10.52 -3.25
C GLY A 212 -18.76 11.29 -4.45
N GLY A 213 -18.49 12.60 -4.46
CA GLY A 213 -18.71 13.51 -5.58
C GLY A 213 -19.98 14.37 -5.49
N CYS A 214 -21.02 13.94 -4.77
CA CYS A 214 -22.29 14.70 -4.64
C CYS A 214 -22.58 15.06 -3.19
N GLY A 215 -22.77 14.08 -2.32
CA GLY A 215 -22.92 14.29 -0.88
C GLY A 215 -21.61 14.64 -0.19
N GLY A 216 -21.68 15.11 1.05
CA GLY A 216 -20.49 15.49 1.82
C GLY A 216 -20.08 16.95 1.63
N THR A 217 -18.81 17.24 1.85
CA THR A 217 -18.29 18.60 1.78
C THR A 217 -17.72 18.95 0.41
N ARG A 218 -17.62 20.24 0.08
CA ARG A 218 -16.91 20.69 -1.14
C ARG A 218 -15.43 20.30 -1.09
N THR A 219 -14.85 20.23 0.09
CA THR A 219 -13.46 19.78 0.29
C THR A 219 -13.29 18.36 -0.17
N ASP A 220 -14.23 17.45 0.16
CA ASP A 220 -14.18 16.05 -0.28
C ASP A 220 -14.28 15.94 -1.79
N ALA A 221 -15.21 16.68 -2.41
CA ALA A 221 -15.37 16.70 -3.86
C ALA A 221 -14.12 17.24 -4.57
N ASN A 222 -13.51 18.31 -4.04
CA ASN A 222 -12.27 18.84 -4.59
C ASN A 222 -11.11 17.83 -4.42
N THR A 223 -11.01 17.16 -3.27
CA THR A 223 -9.99 16.13 -3.04
C THR A 223 -10.14 14.96 -3.99
N LEU A 224 -11.37 14.55 -4.31
CA LEU A 224 -11.65 13.54 -5.32
C LEU A 224 -11.18 13.97 -6.72
N CYS A 225 -11.45 15.21 -7.12
CA CYS A 225 -10.96 15.77 -8.38
C CYS A 225 -9.42 15.81 -8.43
N GLU A 226 -8.78 16.20 -7.32
CA GLU A 226 -7.32 16.22 -7.20
C GLU A 226 -6.73 14.80 -7.32
N LEU A 227 -7.38 13.81 -6.71
CA LEU A 227 -6.98 12.40 -6.84
C LEU A 227 -7.06 11.92 -8.29
N PHE A 228 -8.17 12.19 -8.99
CA PHE A 228 -8.31 11.82 -10.40
C PHE A 228 -7.37 12.58 -11.31
N ALA A 229 -7.08 13.86 -11.00
CA ALA A 229 -6.05 14.62 -11.70
C ALA A 229 -4.66 13.98 -11.53
N ALA A 230 -4.33 13.50 -10.32
CA ALA A 230 -3.08 12.78 -10.08
C ALA A 230 -3.01 11.48 -10.88
N TYR A 231 -4.10 10.71 -10.95
CA TYR A 231 -4.18 9.52 -11.80
C TYR A 231 -4.06 9.85 -13.29
N ALA A 232 -4.75 10.89 -13.79
CA ALA A 232 -4.70 11.28 -15.19
C ALA A 232 -3.27 11.60 -15.65
N VAL A 233 -2.50 12.31 -14.81
CA VAL A 233 -1.10 12.64 -15.14
C VAL A 233 -0.14 11.49 -14.80
N HIS A 234 -0.57 10.41 -14.15
CA HIS A 234 0.31 9.30 -13.77
C HIS A 234 0.99 8.68 -15.00
N PRO A 235 2.31 8.34 -14.94
CA PRO A 235 3.04 7.83 -16.12
C PRO A 235 2.50 6.48 -16.63
N ASN A 236 1.87 5.68 -15.79
CA ASN A 236 1.25 4.41 -16.19
C ASN A 236 -0.13 4.61 -16.88
N VAL A 237 -0.72 5.79 -16.82
CA VAL A 237 -1.98 6.13 -17.49
C VAL A 237 -1.67 6.83 -18.80
N ALA A 238 -2.19 6.30 -19.90
CA ALA A 238 -1.98 6.81 -21.24
C ALA A 238 -3.18 7.60 -21.79
N GLY A 239 -4.36 7.39 -21.25
CA GLY A 239 -5.58 8.11 -21.62
C GLY A 239 -6.66 7.90 -20.57
N ILE A 240 -7.68 8.73 -20.60
CA ILE A 240 -8.76 8.74 -19.59
C ILE A 240 -10.12 9.06 -20.20
N THR A 241 -11.14 8.33 -19.74
CA THR A 241 -12.56 8.62 -19.96
C THR A 241 -13.19 9.00 -18.63
N VAL A 242 -13.91 10.10 -18.62
CA VAL A 242 -14.59 10.66 -17.44
C VAL A 242 -16.10 10.64 -17.66
N LEU A 243 -16.83 10.04 -16.73
CA LEU A 243 -18.29 10.09 -16.71
C LEU A 243 -18.75 11.09 -15.64
N SER A 244 -19.66 11.98 -16.03
CA SER A 244 -20.19 13.06 -15.20
C SER A 244 -21.71 13.08 -15.27
N LEU A 245 -22.37 13.32 -14.16
CA LEU A 245 -23.83 13.52 -14.15
C LEU A 245 -24.22 14.96 -14.54
N GLY A 246 -23.39 15.93 -14.12
CA GLY A 246 -23.60 17.36 -14.40
C GLY A 246 -24.15 18.16 -13.21
N CYS A 247 -24.64 17.50 -12.14
CA CYS A 247 -25.20 18.17 -10.95
C CYS A 247 -24.38 17.92 -9.66
N GLN A 248 -23.21 17.30 -9.79
CA GLN A 248 -22.35 16.96 -8.67
C GLN A 248 -21.43 18.12 -8.25
N ASN A 249 -20.90 18.05 -7.02
CA ASN A 249 -19.92 19.02 -6.49
C ASN A 249 -18.50 18.83 -7.07
N SER A 250 -18.16 17.61 -7.51
CA SER A 250 -16.90 17.30 -8.21
C SER A 250 -17.01 17.69 -9.68
N GLU A 251 -16.80 18.96 -9.96
CA GLU A 251 -16.98 19.52 -11.30
C GLU A 251 -15.86 19.09 -12.26
N LEU A 252 -16.21 18.89 -13.54
CA LEU A 252 -15.24 18.57 -14.60
C LEU A 252 -14.14 19.65 -14.70
N LYS A 253 -14.52 20.91 -14.57
CA LYS A 253 -13.56 22.02 -14.57
C LYS A 253 -12.53 21.91 -13.44
N THR A 254 -12.94 21.53 -12.25
CA THR A 254 -12.03 21.33 -11.11
C THR A 254 -11.02 20.20 -11.40
N LEU A 255 -11.46 19.13 -12.05
CA LEU A 255 -10.56 18.05 -12.50
C LEU A 255 -9.58 18.56 -13.56
N GLU A 256 -10.05 19.25 -14.58
CA GLU A 256 -9.20 19.81 -15.66
C GLU A 256 -8.15 20.80 -15.10
N ASP A 257 -8.56 21.69 -14.20
CA ASP A 257 -7.67 22.64 -13.53
C ASP A 257 -6.61 21.88 -12.69
N GLY A 258 -7.01 20.82 -12.01
CA GLY A 258 -6.10 19.93 -11.27
C GLY A 258 -5.07 19.22 -12.16
N ILE A 259 -5.48 18.77 -13.34
CA ILE A 259 -4.59 18.17 -14.35
C ILE A 259 -3.59 19.21 -14.86
N ARG A 260 -4.06 20.40 -15.23
CA ARG A 260 -3.20 21.47 -15.78
C ARG A 260 -2.20 22.01 -14.75
N ARG A 261 -2.57 22.08 -13.47
CA ARG A 261 -1.62 22.44 -12.41
C ARG A 261 -0.48 21.43 -12.27
N ARG A 262 -0.77 20.13 -12.46
CA ARG A 262 0.21 19.06 -12.35
C ARG A 262 1.04 18.87 -13.61
N ASP A 263 0.43 19.10 -14.77
CA ASP A 263 1.06 18.99 -16.07
C ASP A 263 0.48 20.07 -17.01
N PRO A 264 1.11 21.26 -17.08
CA PRO A 264 0.65 22.32 -17.98
C PRO A 264 0.65 21.91 -19.47
N ASN A 265 1.43 20.90 -19.83
CA ASN A 265 1.56 20.38 -21.20
C ASN A 265 0.80 19.07 -21.40
N PHE A 266 -0.19 18.79 -20.55
CA PHE A 266 -0.97 17.55 -20.64
C PHE A 266 -1.54 17.33 -22.03
N ASN A 267 -1.16 16.23 -22.68
CA ASN A 267 -1.47 15.90 -24.06
C ASN A 267 -2.02 14.47 -24.25
N LYS A 268 -2.35 13.79 -23.15
CA LYS A 268 -2.94 12.45 -23.25
C LYS A 268 -4.40 12.56 -23.70
N PRO A 269 -4.95 11.57 -24.45
CA PRO A 269 -6.36 11.51 -24.78
C PRO A 269 -7.22 11.65 -23.52
N PHE A 270 -8.14 12.59 -23.54
CA PHE A 270 -9.05 12.92 -22.43
C PHE A 270 -10.47 13.09 -22.97
N TYR A 271 -11.37 12.22 -22.58
CA TYR A 271 -12.76 12.26 -23.04
C TYR A 271 -13.69 12.40 -21.84
N ALA A 272 -14.59 13.37 -21.88
CA ALA A 272 -15.57 13.62 -20.82
C ALA A 272 -16.99 13.56 -21.39
N PHE A 273 -17.86 12.85 -20.67
CA PHE A 273 -19.26 12.65 -21.02
C PHE A 273 -20.15 13.05 -19.85
N GLU A 274 -21.12 13.91 -20.11
CA GLU A 274 -22.00 14.47 -19.10
C GLU A 274 -23.47 14.15 -19.41
N HIS A 275 -24.13 13.49 -18.45
CA HIS A 275 -25.51 13.00 -18.62
C HIS A 275 -26.52 14.09 -18.93
N GLN A 276 -26.36 15.31 -18.38
CA GLN A 276 -27.27 16.42 -18.68
C GLN A 276 -27.24 16.86 -20.13
N LYS A 277 -26.30 16.41 -20.95
CA LYS A 277 -26.15 16.78 -22.37
C LYS A 277 -26.78 15.79 -23.33
N GLY A 278 -27.41 14.71 -22.86
CA GLY A 278 -27.99 13.70 -23.72
C GLY A 278 -28.72 12.58 -22.98
N THR A 279 -29.14 11.56 -23.75
CA THR A 279 -29.71 10.35 -23.14
C THR A 279 -28.59 9.42 -22.63
N GLU A 280 -28.91 8.57 -21.65
CA GLU A 280 -27.98 7.55 -21.15
C GLU A 280 -27.40 6.70 -22.29
N TYR A 281 -28.25 6.29 -23.24
CA TYR A 281 -27.82 5.47 -24.38
C TYR A 281 -26.82 6.22 -25.28
N SER A 282 -27.10 7.49 -25.63
CA SER A 282 -26.20 8.27 -26.48
C SER A 282 -24.88 8.56 -25.79
N LEU A 283 -24.88 8.84 -24.48
CA LEU A 283 -23.71 9.09 -23.68
C LEU A 283 -22.83 7.83 -23.56
N MET A 284 -23.42 6.70 -23.18
CA MET A 284 -22.70 5.44 -23.03
C MET A 284 -22.15 4.94 -24.36
N SER A 285 -22.93 5.03 -25.44
CA SER A 285 -22.45 4.67 -26.78
C SER A 285 -21.29 5.56 -27.23
N GLY A 286 -21.36 6.85 -26.94
CA GLY A 286 -20.28 7.80 -27.19
C GLY A 286 -19.03 7.48 -26.36
N ALA A 287 -19.19 7.26 -25.05
CA ALA A 287 -18.10 6.94 -24.15
C ALA A 287 -17.37 5.63 -24.54
N ILE A 288 -18.13 4.60 -24.89
CA ILE A 288 -17.55 3.33 -25.35
C ILE A 288 -16.78 3.55 -26.67
N LYS A 289 -17.40 4.23 -27.64
CA LYS A 289 -16.77 4.51 -28.93
C LYS A 289 -15.46 5.30 -28.79
N GLU A 290 -15.50 6.43 -28.08
CA GLU A 290 -14.31 7.27 -27.94
C GLU A 290 -13.22 6.58 -27.08
N THR A 291 -13.60 5.84 -26.05
CA THR A 291 -12.64 5.00 -25.30
C THR A 291 -11.97 3.99 -26.22
N PHE A 292 -12.74 3.30 -27.07
CA PHE A 292 -12.17 2.34 -28.01
C PHE A 292 -11.20 3.00 -29.01
N LEU A 293 -11.58 4.17 -29.57
CA LEU A 293 -10.68 4.95 -30.43
C LEU A 293 -9.43 5.40 -29.68
N GLY A 294 -9.57 5.82 -28.43
CA GLY A 294 -8.43 6.14 -27.57
C GLY A 294 -7.48 4.95 -27.35
N LEU A 295 -8.03 3.73 -27.17
CA LEU A 295 -7.21 2.52 -27.08
C LEU A 295 -6.39 2.28 -28.36
N THR A 296 -6.97 2.53 -29.55
CA THR A 296 -6.22 2.42 -30.82
C THR A 296 -5.05 3.42 -30.88
N GLN A 297 -5.23 4.61 -30.32
CA GLN A 297 -4.17 5.65 -30.28
C GLN A 297 -3.04 5.23 -29.33
N ILE A 298 -3.37 4.84 -28.08
CA ILE A 298 -2.35 4.49 -27.10
C ILE A 298 -1.66 3.16 -27.42
N ASN A 299 -2.28 2.31 -28.23
CA ASN A 299 -1.65 1.07 -28.72
C ASN A 299 -0.46 1.31 -29.65
N GLN A 300 -0.29 2.55 -30.17
CA GLN A 300 0.88 2.93 -30.96
C GLN A 300 2.14 3.22 -30.11
N PHE A 301 1.97 3.33 -28.78
CA PHE A 301 3.11 3.53 -27.90
C PHE A 301 3.83 2.22 -27.65
N GLU A 302 5.13 2.20 -27.88
CA GLU A 302 5.98 1.04 -27.62
C GLU A 302 6.85 1.26 -26.38
N ARG A 303 7.26 0.17 -25.77
CA ARG A 303 8.20 0.19 -24.67
C ARG A 303 9.61 0.42 -25.19
N ALA A 304 10.37 1.29 -24.53
CA ALA A 304 11.79 1.52 -24.81
C ALA A 304 12.60 1.44 -23.52
N ALA A 305 13.91 1.24 -23.66
CA ALA A 305 14.82 1.15 -22.53
C ALA A 305 14.86 2.45 -21.73
N ALA A 306 14.77 2.34 -20.42
CA ALA A 306 14.86 3.45 -19.47
C ALA A 306 15.78 3.06 -18.30
N PRO A 307 16.59 4.00 -17.77
CA PRO A 307 17.47 3.71 -16.65
C PRO A 307 16.66 3.44 -15.36
N LEU A 308 17.21 2.63 -14.46
CA LEU A 308 16.55 2.29 -13.19
C LEU A 308 16.26 3.51 -12.29
N SER A 309 16.95 4.63 -12.50
CA SER A 309 16.66 5.92 -11.85
C SER A 309 15.27 6.49 -12.18
N LYS A 310 14.58 5.96 -13.19
CA LYS A 310 13.20 6.34 -13.53
C LYS A 310 12.15 5.48 -12.82
N LEU A 311 12.56 4.49 -12.03
CA LEU A 311 11.62 3.68 -11.24
C LEU A 311 11.08 4.48 -10.07
N SER A 312 9.78 4.36 -9.85
CA SER A 312 9.07 4.82 -8.67
C SER A 312 8.31 3.64 -8.07
N VAL A 313 8.60 3.31 -6.80
CA VAL A 313 8.06 2.13 -6.12
C VAL A 313 7.26 2.55 -4.90
N GLY A 314 5.95 2.28 -4.91
CA GLY A 314 5.08 2.45 -3.74
C GLY A 314 5.24 1.28 -2.77
N LEU A 315 5.39 1.59 -1.49
CA LEU A 315 5.58 0.64 -0.39
C LEU A 315 4.36 0.73 0.54
N LYS A 316 3.51 -0.30 0.48
CA LYS A 316 2.27 -0.36 1.23
C LYS A 316 2.13 -1.69 1.97
N CYS A 317 1.52 -1.68 3.15
CA CYS A 317 1.18 -2.90 3.87
C CYS A 317 -0.02 -3.60 3.22
N GLY A 318 0.04 -4.92 3.09
CA GLY A 318 -1.10 -5.74 2.68
C GLY A 318 -1.86 -6.26 3.90
N GLY A 319 -1.86 -7.59 4.11
CA GLY A 319 -2.31 -8.17 5.38
C GLY A 319 -1.23 -8.02 6.45
N SER A 320 -1.57 -7.39 7.59
CA SER A 320 -0.64 -7.32 8.71
C SER A 320 -0.61 -8.65 9.44
N ASP A 321 0.55 -9.27 9.53
CA ASP A 321 0.81 -10.46 10.34
C ASP A 321 2.12 -10.33 11.12
N GLY A 322 2.32 -11.22 12.11
CA GLY A 322 3.50 -11.16 12.97
C GLY A 322 4.82 -11.46 12.28
N PHE A 323 4.85 -12.03 11.06
CA PHE A 323 6.08 -12.27 10.30
C PHE A 323 6.41 -11.16 9.31
N SER A 324 5.44 -10.39 8.82
CA SER A 324 5.70 -9.37 7.80
C SER A 324 6.76 -8.36 8.24
N GLY A 325 6.73 -7.93 9.52
CA GLY A 325 7.69 -6.98 10.08
C GLY A 325 9.13 -7.50 10.18
N ILE A 326 9.34 -8.83 10.16
CA ILE A 326 10.65 -9.46 10.30
C ILE A 326 11.11 -10.20 9.03
N SER A 327 10.28 -10.25 7.99
CA SER A 327 10.59 -10.94 6.72
C SER A 327 10.34 -10.03 5.52
N ALA A 328 9.11 -9.89 5.06
CA ALA A 328 8.75 -9.14 3.85
C ALA A 328 9.12 -7.65 3.94
N ASN A 329 8.83 -6.99 5.07
CA ASN A 329 9.09 -5.57 5.22
C ASN A 329 10.60 -5.21 5.18
N PRO A 330 11.53 -5.93 5.89
CA PRO A 330 12.96 -5.71 5.73
C PRO A 330 13.48 -5.97 4.31
N VAL A 331 12.93 -6.97 3.59
CA VAL A 331 13.29 -7.22 2.18
C VAL A 331 12.87 -6.06 1.30
N LEU A 332 11.65 -5.54 1.47
CA LEU A 332 11.19 -4.34 0.78
C LEU A 332 12.02 -3.11 1.15
N GLY A 333 12.44 -3.00 2.41
CA GLY A 333 13.34 -1.94 2.86
C GLY A 333 14.70 -1.99 2.18
N HIS A 334 15.29 -3.17 2.03
CA HIS A 334 16.52 -3.32 1.27
C HIS A 334 16.32 -2.98 -0.22
N LEU A 335 15.21 -3.39 -0.83
CA LEU A 335 14.83 -2.98 -2.17
C LEU A 335 14.69 -1.45 -2.27
N SER A 336 14.06 -0.81 -1.26
CA SER A 336 13.97 0.65 -1.19
C SER A 336 15.34 1.30 -1.21
N ASP A 337 16.27 0.85 -0.36
CA ASP A 337 17.64 1.37 -0.30
C ASP A 337 18.40 1.17 -1.62
N LEU A 338 18.19 0.05 -2.33
CA LEU A 338 18.77 -0.18 -3.66
C LEU A 338 18.20 0.79 -4.71
N VAL A 339 16.88 0.99 -4.73
CA VAL A 339 16.22 1.94 -5.67
C VAL A 339 16.68 3.37 -5.40
N VAL A 340 16.76 3.78 -4.14
CA VAL A 340 17.30 5.08 -3.74
C VAL A 340 18.75 5.22 -4.16
N GLY A 341 19.58 4.20 -3.94
CA GLY A 341 20.97 4.17 -4.38
C GLY A 341 21.14 4.33 -5.89
N LEU A 342 20.18 3.83 -6.68
CA LEU A 342 20.09 3.99 -8.13
C LEU A 342 19.45 5.32 -8.56
N LYS A 343 19.20 6.25 -7.62
CA LYS A 343 18.54 7.54 -7.83
C LYS A 343 17.07 7.45 -8.27
N GLY A 344 16.42 6.33 -8.01
CA GLY A 344 14.99 6.15 -8.19
C GLY A 344 14.19 6.75 -7.03
N GLN A 345 12.89 6.47 -6.99
CA GLN A 345 11.96 6.97 -5.99
C GLN A 345 11.32 5.80 -5.24
N THR A 346 11.21 5.92 -3.93
CA THR A 346 10.39 5.01 -3.11
C THR A 346 9.46 5.82 -2.24
N LEU A 347 8.20 5.36 -2.11
CA LEU A 347 7.16 6.08 -1.38
C LEU A 347 6.65 5.14 -0.28
N LEU A 348 6.94 5.46 0.97
CA LEU A 348 6.39 4.78 2.14
C LEU A 348 5.05 5.42 2.49
N ALA A 349 3.98 4.69 2.21
CA ALA A 349 2.61 5.16 2.40
C ALA A 349 2.05 4.83 3.79
N GLU A 350 0.93 5.50 4.13
CA GLU A 350 0.10 5.26 5.30
C GLU A 350 0.70 5.82 6.59
N PHE A 351 0.72 7.15 6.73
CA PHE A 351 1.15 7.83 7.96
C PHE A 351 0.60 7.24 9.27
N PRO A 352 -0.69 6.85 9.37
CA PRO A 352 -1.21 6.26 10.61
C PRO A 352 -0.48 4.99 11.03
N GLU A 353 0.07 4.22 10.08
CA GLU A 353 0.85 3.02 10.37
C GLU A 353 2.30 3.31 10.82
N LEU A 354 2.67 4.58 10.94
CA LEU A 354 4.00 5.02 11.43
C LEU A 354 3.92 5.57 12.85
N HIS A 355 2.76 5.49 13.52
CA HIS A 355 2.57 5.94 14.89
C HIS A 355 3.41 5.11 15.87
N GLY A 356 4.20 5.81 16.70
CA GLY A 356 5.11 5.19 17.65
C GLY A 356 6.56 5.08 17.15
N VAL A 357 6.84 5.45 15.90
CA VAL A 357 8.21 5.50 15.32
C VAL A 357 8.55 6.86 14.70
N GLU A 358 7.74 7.87 14.99
CA GLU A 358 7.86 9.20 14.39
C GLU A 358 9.24 9.82 14.64
N GLN A 359 9.82 9.68 15.84
CA GLN A 359 11.10 10.29 16.15
C GLN A 359 12.24 9.70 15.30
N GLU A 360 12.22 8.39 15.04
CA GLU A 360 13.19 7.75 14.15
C GLU A 360 13.07 8.31 12.72
N LEU A 361 11.86 8.49 12.22
CA LEU A 361 11.61 9.04 10.88
C LEU A 361 11.98 10.53 10.82
N LEU A 362 11.67 11.33 11.85
CA LEU A 362 12.10 12.73 11.96
C LEU A 362 13.62 12.87 11.88
N ASN A 363 14.36 11.98 12.55
CA ASN A 363 15.84 11.98 12.52
C ASN A 363 16.37 11.74 11.10
N ARG A 364 15.64 10.99 10.27
CA ARG A 364 16.02 10.63 8.89
C ARG A 364 15.67 11.72 7.86
N CYS A 365 14.83 12.69 8.18
CA CYS A 365 14.49 13.77 7.24
C CYS A 365 15.72 14.60 6.88
N VAL A 366 15.90 14.87 5.58
CA VAL A 366 17.09 15.60 5.08
C VAL A 366 17.13 17.06 5.55
N THR A 367 15.97 17.70 5.78
CA THR A 367 15.86 19.07 6.28
C THR A 367 14.93 19.17 7.46
N GLU A 368 15.08 20.26 8.22
CA GLU A 368 14.17 20.60 9.34
C GLU A 368 12.74 20.89 8.83
N GLU A 369 12.62 21.54 7.69
CA GLU A 369 11.33 21.85 7.06
C GLU A 369 10.53 20.59 6.77
N LYS A 370 11.17 19.56 6.18
CA LYS A 370 10.53 18.28 5.87
C LYS A 370 10.18 17.51 7.14
N ALA A 371 11.03 17.58 8.16
CA ALA A 371 10.71 17.02 9.48
C ALA A 371 9.50 17.71 10.11
N ALA A 372 9.44 19.04 10.06
CA ALA A 372 8.30 19.81 10.58
C ALA A 372 7.01 19.51 9.80
N LYS A 373 7.09 19.31 8.47
CA LYS A 373 5.94 18.90 7.65
C LYS A 373 5.43 17.52 8.09
N PHE A 374 6.32 16.55 8.31
CA PHE A 374 5.93 15.22 8.80
C PHE A 374 5.30 15.30 10.20
N GLU A 375 5.93 15.99 11.15
CA GLU A 375 5.38 16.20 12.49
C GLU A 375 3.97 16.79 12.44
N LYS A 376 3.77 17.83 11.61
CA LYS A 376 2.47 18.47 11.43
C LYS A 376 1.43 17.50 10.87
N LEU A 377 1.75 16.73 9.85
CA LEU A 377 0.82 15.76 9.24
C LEU A 377 0.40 14.69 10.25
N MET A 378 1.34 14.14 11.03
CA MET A 378 1.03 13.18 12.09
C MET A 378 0.09 13.77 13.14
N ARG A 379 0.33 15.01 13.59
CA ARG A 379 -0.55 15.70 14.55
C ARG A 379 -1.94 16.00 13.97
N ASP A 380 -1.99 16.44 12.70
CA ASP A 380 -3.26 16.71 12.02
C ASP A 380 -4.12 15.44 11.89
N TYR A 381 -3.50 14.31 11.58
CA TYR A 381 -4.18 13.00 11.51
C TYR A 381 -4.66 12.53 12.87
N SER A 382 -3.82 12.62 13.91
CA SER A 382 -4.23 12.29 15.28
C SER A 382 -5.42 13.15 15.72
N GLY A 383 -5.35 14.47 15.50
CA GLY A 383 -6.46 15.37 15.86
C GLY A 383 -7.77 15.08 15.11
N LYS A 384 -7.70 14.62 13.85
CA LYS A 384 -8.88 14.18 13.11
C LYS A 384 -9.47 12.89 13.68
N ALA A 385 -8.62 11.94 14.08
CA ALA A 385 -9.06 10.71 14.73
C ALA A 385 -9.75 11.02 16.06
N ASP A 386 -9.13 11.86 16.91
CA ASP A 386 -9.67 12.28 18.20
C ASP A 386 -11.04 12.97 18.03
N ALA A 387 -11.21 13.81 17.02
CA ALA A 387 -12.46 14.51 16.75
C ALA A 387 -13.66 13.60 16.46
N VAL A 388 -13.40 12.38 16.01
CA VAL A 388 -14.45 11.34 15.75
C VAL A 388 -14.45 10.24 16.81
N GLY A 389 -13.80 10.44 17.95
CA GLY A 389 -13.75 9.49 19.06
C GLY A 389 -12.90 8.23 18.76
N SER A 390 -11.92 8.34 17.87
CA SER A 390 -10.96 7.30 17.52
C SER A 390 -9.54 7.70 17.93
N ALA A 391 -8.60 6.79 17.89
CA ALA A 391 -7.17 7.07 18.12
C ALA A 391 -6.31 6.05 17.38
N PHE A 392 -5.08 6.44 17.03
CA PHE A 392 -4.12 5.49 16.45
C PHE A 392 -3.81 4.33 17.40
N ALA A 393 -3.77 4.60 18.71
CA ALA A 393 -3.53 3.59 19.75
C ALA A 393 -4.63 2.51 19.86
N PHE A 394 -5.78 2.64 19.17
CA PHE A 394 -6.78 1.57 19.05
C PHE A 394 -6.35 0.46 18.08
N ASN A 395 -5.33 0.69 17.30
CA ASN A 395 -4.62 -0.34 16.57
C ASN A 395 -3.62 -1.07 17.52
N PRO A 396 -3.28 -2.34 17.34
CA PRO A 396 -3.75 -3.28 16.32
C PRO A 396 -5.09 -3.93 16.65
N SER A 397 -5.73 -4.53 15.62
CA SER A 397 -6.97 -5.31 15.79
C SER A 397 -6.77 -6.57 16.65
N PRO A 398 -7.85 -7.15 17.24
CA PRO A 398 -7.73 -8.39 18.01
C PRO A 398 -7.06 -9.55 17.25
N GLY A 399 -7.30 -9.65 15.93
CA GLY A 399 -6.63 -10.63 15.07
C GLY A 399 -5.13 -10.41 14.96
N ASN A 400 -4.68 -9.17 14.82
CA ASN A 400 -3.26 -8.83 14.80
C ASN A 400 -2.59 -9.11 16.16
N ILE A 401 -3.27 -8.82 17.27
CA ILE A 401 -2.78 -9.12 18.64
C ILE A 401 -2.58 -10.62 18.80
N LYS A 402 -3.57 -11.43 18.41
CA LYS A 402 -3.46 -12.89 18.43
C LYS A 402 -2.30 -13.41 17.58
N ASP A 403 -1.94 -12.70 16.52
CA ASP A 403 -0.82 -13.03 15.63
C ASP A 403 0.52 -12.40 16.09
N GLY A 404 0.59 -11.91 17.31
CA GLY A 404 1.81 -11.41 17.96
C GLY A 404 2.11 -9.92 17.80
N LEU A 405 1.25 -9.14 17.13
CA LEU A 405 1.35 -7.68 17.05
C LEU A 405 0.63 -7.05 18.24
N ILE A 406 1.27 -7.05 19.40
CA ILE A 406 0.63 -6.79 20.71
C ILE A 406 0.30 -5.31 20.92
N THR A 407 1.13 -4.39 20.40
CA THR A 407 0.92 -2.95 20.48
C THR A 407 1.02 -2.29 19.12
N ASP A 408 0.44 -1.10 18.99
CA ASP A 408 0.55 -0.30 17.78
C ASP A 408 2.02 -0.03 17.42
N ALA A 409 2.86 0.37 18.38
CA ALA A 409 4.27 0.62 18.15
C ALA A 409 5.04 -0.63 17.62
N ILE A 410 4.69 -1.85 18.05
CA ILE A 410 5.27 -3.08 17.47
C ILE A 410 4.88 -3.23 16.00
N LYS A 411 3.61 -2.99 15.68
CA LYS A 411 3.10 -3.04 14.31
C LYS A 411 3.77 -1.98 13.43
N SER A 412 3.80 -0.75 13.91
CA SER A 412 4.34 0.41 13.19
C SER A 412 5.86 0.33 12.98
N ALA A 413 6.61 -0.11 13.99
CA ALA A 413 8.05 -0.32 13.86
C ALA A 413 8.37 -1.37 12.77
N GLY A 414 7.59 -2.46 12.72
CA GLY A 414 7.67 -3.44 11.64
C GLY A 414 7.27 -2.87 10.29
N ALA A 415 6.23 -2.04 10.22
CA ALA A 415 5.76 -1.41 8.99
C ALA A 415 6.79 -0.42 8.42
N ALA A 416 7.40 0.40 9.27
CA ALA A 416 8.42 1.38 8.86
C ALA A 416 9.66 0.73 8.20
N LYS A 417 9.96 -0.54 8.51
CA LYS A 417 11.07 -1.28 7.87
C LYS A 417 10.94 -1.38 6.35
N LYS A 418 9.75 -1.25 5.79
CA LYS A 418 9.53 -1.18 4.32
C LYS A 418 10.29 -0.02 3.67
N GLY A 419 10.46 1.10 4.39
CA GLY A 419 11.17 2.28 3.92
C GLY A 419 12.71 2.16 3.95
N GLY A 420 13.26 1.01 4.35
CA GLY A 420 14.72 0.82 4.45
C GLY A 420 15.36 1.77 5.45
N THR A 421 16.60 2.16 5.13
CA THR A 421 17.45 2.99 5.99
C THR A 421 17.85 4.33 5.35
N ALA A 422 17.47 4.61 4.11
CA ALA A 422 17.82 5.84 3.42
C ALA A 422 17.27 7.09 4.13
N PHE A 423 17.91 8.24 3.87
CA PHE A 423 17.35 9.53 4.25
C PHE A 423 15.97 9.74 3.62
N ILE A 424 15.08 10.40 4.36
CA ILE A 424 13.76 10.81 3.85
C ILE A 424 13.95 12.12 3.09
N SER A 425 13.88 12.02 1.77
CA SER A 425 14.10 13.15 0.86
C SER A 425 12.93 14.11 0.80
N ASP A 426 11.70 13.61 0.98
CA ASP A 426 10.49 14.44 0.99
C ASP A 426 9.36 13.84 1.85
N VAL A 427 8.39 14.69 2.18
CA VAL A 427 7.15 14.33 2.87
C VAL A 427 5.99 14.92 2.07
N LEU A 428 5.10 14.05 1.62
CA LEU A 428 4.00 14.43 0.73
C LEU A 428 2.67 14.43 1.48
N ASN A 429 1.85 15.42 1.22
CA ASN A 429 0.45 15.40 1.62
C ASN A 429 -0.36 14.54 0.62
N TYR A 430 -1.60 14.20 0.98
CA TYR A 430 -2.51 13.44 0.11
C TYR A 430 -2.66 14.15 -1.24
N THR A 431 -2.53 13.41 -2.32
CA THR A 431 -2.54 13.86 -3.72
C THR A 431 -1.35 14.73 -4.18
N GLU A 432 -0.38 15.04 -3.32
CA GLU A 432 0.84 15.72 -3.76
C GLU A 432 1.67 14.83 -4.68
N ARG A 433 2.30 15.47 -5.65
CA ARG A 433 3.15 14.77 -6.63
C ARG A 433 4.56 14.58 -6.09
N CYS A 434 5.05 13.35 -6.19
CA CYS A 434 6.45 13.04 -5.98
C CYS A 434 7.30 13.65 -7.11
N THR A 435 8.22 14.55 -6.75
CA THR A 435 9.11 15.24 -7.71
C THR A 435 10.59 14.96 -7.48
N GLU A 436 10.96 14.56 -6.28
CA GLU A 436 12.34 14.29 -5.89
C GLU A 436 12.69 12.81 -5.98
N SER A 437 13.96 12.47 -6.19
CA SER A 437 14.47 11.11 -6.02
C SER A 437 14.69 10.81 -4.54
N GLY A 438 14.70 9.52 -4.18
CA GLY A 438 14.94 9.07 -2.82
C GLY A 438 13.71 8.49 -2.14
N LEU A 439 13.79 8.28 -0.83
CA LEU A 439 12.67 7.83 -0.01
C LEU A 439 11.77 9.01 0.36
N GLN A 440 10.48 8.83 0.18
CA GLN A 440 9.47 9.83 0.54
C GLN A 440 8.40 9.20 1.44
N LEU A 441 7.87 9.99 2.36
CA LEU A 441 6.71 9.63 3.17
C LEU A 441 5.44 10.20 2.54
N VAL A 442 4.35 9.38 2.49
CA VAL A 442 3.07 9.77 1.87
C VAL A 442 1.90 9.43 2.79
#